data_d8611a28d6b4b214ecf74e0d86aebcb5
#
_entry.id   d8611a28d6b4b214ecf74e0d86aebcb5
#
_cell.length_a   1.000
_cell.length_b   1.000
_cell.length_c   1.000
_cell.angle_alpha   90.00
_cell.angle_beta   90.00
_cell.angle_gamma   90.00
#
_symmetry.space_group_name_H-M   'P 1'
#
loop_
_entity.id
_entity.type
_entity.pdbx_description
1 polymer ?
#
loop_
_entity_poly.entity_id
_entity_poly.type
_entity_poly.pdbx_seq_one_letter_code
_entity_poly.pdbx_strand_id
1 'polypeptide(L)'
;MAYSEEKFKKEVFSKIPLRNEPPLPEDWLHIEMLERFRLLRFAPIRKGMNILEVGCGAHAITTVPLVYLVGETGRVVAVDILRWHFFEEITSATGLRHRIIPLKVDARELPFPFKSFDLAVLVHGVRSLKSEETMVKVFAEMLRVAEKVFIAESLPTAKNQAQEAHLEMYNLREYIFEALSGEKDDLHYLPLERLRELLEEAGGRIIESGIFEPNLPHYLAYLRREYVEQIKNEKMRVVLLERWDIAYEKWRNGAEHPPVGWFIVKG
;
A
#
# COMPACT_ATOMS: atom_id res chain seq x y z
N MET A 1 21.56 -13.04 6.63
CA MET A 1 21.64 -13.32 5.17
C MET A 1 20.76 -12.30 4.47
N ALA A 2 21.32 -11.52 3.57
CA ALA A 2 20.52 -10.63 2.75
C ALA A 2 19.60 -11.48 1.86
N TYR A 3 18.30 -11.20 1.88
CA TYR A 3 17.35 -11.85 0.98
C TYR A 3 17.66 -11.42 -0.45
N SER A 4 17.90 -12.39 -1.32
CA SER A 4 18.18 -12.13 -2.73
C SER A 4 16.87 -11.83 -3.47
N GLU A 5 16.83 -10.71 -4.17
CA GLU A 5 15.73 -10.34 -5.05
C GLU A 5 15.54 -11.39 -6.15
N GLU A 6 16.63 -11.88 -6.74
CA GLU A 6 16.58 -12.91 -7.77
C GLU A 6 15.96 -14.22 -7.24
N LYS A 7 16.28 -14.57 -6.00
CA LYS A 7 15.67 -15.74 -5.36
C LYS A 7 14.17 -15.52 -5.11
N PHE A 8 13.77 -14.34 -4.64
CA PHE A 8 12.37 -13.98 -4.46
C PHE A 8 11.60 -14.09 -5.79
N LYS A 9 12.09 -13.47 -6.86
CA LYS A 9 11.50 -13.55 -8.19
C LYS A 9 11.34 -15.00 -8.65
N LYS A 10 12.40 -15.80 -8.54
CA LYS A 10 12.39 -17.21 -8.95
C LYS A 10 11.38 -18.04 -8.17
N GLU A 11 11.29 -17.85 -6.85
CA GLU A 11 10.47 -18.69 -5.98
C GLU A 11 9.01 -18.24 -5.90
N VAL A 12 8.72 -16.95 -6.14
CA VAL A 12 7.41 -16.37 -5.98
C VAL A 12 6.76 -16.05 -7.34
N PHE A 13 7.42 -15.25 -8.19
CA PHE A 13 6.80 -14.81 -9.45
C PHE A 13 6.56 -15.95 -10.43
N SER A 14 7.39 -16.99 -10.44
CA SER A 14 7.14 -18.17 -11.27
C SER A 14 5.84 -18.91 -10.95
N LYS A 15 5.23 -18.63 -9.81
CA LYS A 15 3.99 -19.28 -9.34
C LYS A 15 2.76 -18.36 -9.45
N ILE A 16 2.96 -17.05 -9.53
CA ILE A 16 1.87 -16.09 -9.68
C ILE A 16 1.63 -15.88 -11.17
N PRO A 17 0.44 -16.20 -11.70
CA PRO A 17 0.15 -15.99 -13.10
C PRO A 17 0.20 -14.51 -13.48
N LEU A 18 0.62 -14.23 -14.71
CA LEU A 18 0.47 -12.92 -15.32
C LEU A 18 -1.02 -12.59 -15.45
N ARG A 19 -1.36 -11.32 -15.34
CA ARG A 19 -2.76 -10.86 -15.32
C ARG A 19 -3.03 -9.94 -16.50
N ASN A 20 -3.91 -10.37 -17.36
CA ASN A 20 -4.34 -9.54 -18.51
C ASN A 20 -5.46 -8.58 -18.04
N GLU A 21 -5.10 -7.41 -17.59
CA GLU A 21 -6.01 -6.35 -17.13
C GLU A 21 -5.69 -5.02 -17.84
N PRO A 22 -6.01 -4.90 -19.16
CA PRO A 22 -5.71 -3.68 -19.91
C PRO A 22 -6.28 -2.41 -19.24
N PRO A 23 -5.55 -1.30 -19.26
CA PRO A 23 -4.29 -1.05 -19.96
C PRO A 23 -3.03 -1.40 -19.17
N LEU A 24 -3.15 -2.14 -18.07
CA LEU A 24 -2.01 -2.55 -17.24
C LEU A 24 -1.19 -3.59 -18.00
N PRO A 25 0.15 -3.59 -17.88
CA PRO A 25 0.99 -4.66 -18.40
C PRO A 25 0.69 -5.96 -17.65
N GLU A 26 0.85 -7.10 -18.30
CA GLU A 26 0.51 -8.40 -17.71
C GLU A 26 1.29 -8.73 -16.42
N ASP A 27 2.47 -8.15 -16.25
CA ASP A 27 3.34 -8.32 -15.09
C ASP A 27 3.19 -7.23 -14.01
N TRP A 28 2.17 -6.38 -14.09
CA TRP A 28 1.97 -5.26 -13.17
C TRP A 28 2.00 -5.69 -11.70
N LEU A 29 1.41 -6.83 -11.38
CA LEU A 29 1.36 -7.37 -10.03
C LEU A 29 2.75 -7.75 -9.50
N HIS A 30 3.60 -8.32 -10.37
CA HIS A 30 4.99 -8.65 -10.02
C HIS A 30 5.82 -7.40 -9.76
N ILE A 31 5.60 -6.34 -10.52
CA ILE A 31 6.28 -5.05 -10.36
C ILE A 31 5.91 -4.42 -9.02
N GLU A 32 4.61 -4.40 -8.68
CA GLU A 32 4.14 -3.88 -7.40
C GLU A 32 4.67 -4.70 -6.21
N MET A 33 4.67 -6.03 -6.30
CA MET A 33 5.27 -6.89 -5.27
C MET A 33 6.78 -6.69 -5.13
N LEU A 34 7.47 -6.40 -6.23
CA LEU A 34 8.91 -6.13 -6.21
C LEU A 34 9.21 -4.84 -5.46
N GLU A 35 8.42 -3.79 -5.68
CA GLU A 35 8.53 -2.54 -4.92
C GLU A 35 8.39 -2.83 -3.43
N ARG A 36 7.34 -3.55 -3.00
CA ARG A 36 7.11 -3.93 -1.59
C ARG A 36 8.26 -4.76 -1.02
N PHE A 37 8.77 -5.71 -1.81
CA PHE A 37 9.93 -6.51 -1.38
C PHE A 37 11.17 -5.65 -1.13
N ARG A 38 11.44 -4.67 -1.99
CA ARG A 38 12.55 -3.72 -1.83
C ARG A 38 12.34 -2.79 -0.64
N LEU A 39 11.14 -2.23 -0.48
CA LEU A 39 10.77 -1.34 0.62
C LEU A 39 10.86 -2.03 1.98
N LEU A 40 10.38 -3.27 2.09
CA LEU A 40 10.41 -4.05 3.33
C LEU A 40 11.81 -4.40 3.84
N ARG A 41 12.87 -4.16 3.03
CA ARG A 41 14.26 -4.30 3.50
C ARG A 41 14.66 -3.24 4.52
N PHE A 42 13.93 -2.13 4.62
CA PHE A 42 14.07 -1.12 5.66
C PHE A 42 13.33 -1.49 6.94
N ALA A 43 12.34 -2.38 6.86
CA ALA A 43 11.63 -2.86 8.03
C ALA A 43 12.50 -3.83 8.86
N PRO A 44 12.38 -3.84 10.20
CA PRO A 44 13.20 -4.69 11.07
C PRO A 44 12.76 -6.16 11.08
N ILE A 45 12.48 -6.73 9.92
CA ILE A 45 11.97 -8.09 9.74
C ILE A 45 13.08 -9.12 9.98
N ARG A 46 12.75 -10.18 10.74
CA ARG A 46 13.61 -11.33 10.97
C ARG A 46 12.83 -12.62 10.76
N LYS A 47 13.56 -13.70 10.46
CA LYS A 47 12.97 -15.04 10.35
C LYS A 47 12.31 -15.44 11.67
N GLY A 48 11.15 -16.08 11.57
CA GLY A 48 10.39 -16.57 12.70
C GLY A 48 9.45 -15.54 13.33
N MET A 49 9.46 -14.27 12.88
CA MET A 49 8.56 -13.25 13.43
C MET A 49 7.09 -13.53 13.12
N ASN A 50 6.25 -13.15 14.09
CA ASN A 50 4.81 -12.99 13.92
C ASN A 50 4.50 -11.53 13.57
N ILE A 51 4.06 -11.29 12.34
CA ILE A 51 3.80 -9.95 11.82
C ILE A 51 2.30 -9.73 11.66
N LEU A 52 1.83 -8.56 12.07
CA LEU A 52 0.52 -8.04 11.71
C LEU A 52 0.67 -7.12 10.50
N GLU A 53 -0.01 -7.41 9.43
CA GLU A 53 -0.18 -6.52 8.29
C GLU A 53 -1.55 -5.83 8.37
N VAL A 54 -1.56 -4.51 8.39
CA VAL A 54 -2.78 -3.69 8.38
C VAL A 54 -2.98 -3.14 6.98
N GLY A 55 -4.20 -3.29 6.42
CA GLY A 55 -4.51 -2.85 5.07
C GLY A 55 -3.86 -3.73 4.00
N CYS A 56 -4.02 -5.05 4.10
CA CYS A 56 -3.39 -6.01 3.17
C CYS A 56 -3.94 -5.97 1.74
N GLY A 57 -5.11 -5.36 1.55
CA GLY A 57 -5.72 -5.18 0.24
C GLY A 57 -6.16 -6.47 -0.45
N ALA A 58 -6.73 -6.34 -1.65
CA ALA A 58 -7.32 -7.45 -2.38
C ALA A 58 -6.29 -8.36 -3.08
N HIS A 59 -5.07 -7.89 -3.33
CA HIS A 59 -4.07 -8.57 -4.16
C HIS A 59 -2.85 -9.11 -3.40
N ALA A 60 -2.85 -9.04 -2.06
CA ALA A 60 -1.76 -9.55 -1.22
C ALA A 60 -0.35 -9.02 -1.61
N ILE A 61 -0.28 -7.79 -2.15
CA ILE A 61 0.93 -7.21 -2.74
C ILE A 61 2.04 -7.09 -1.68
N THR A 62 1.70 -6.73 -0.46
CA THR A 62 2.64 -6.64 0.67
C THR A 62 2.71 -7.96 1.45
N THR A 63 1.58 -8.67 1.56
CA THR A 63 1.47 -9.94 2.31
C THR A 63 2.47 -11.00 1.80
N VAL A 64 2.55 -11.17 0.49
CA VAL A 64 3.44 -12.19 -0.12
C VAL A 64 4.92 -11.91 0.18
N PRO A 65 5.46 -10.70 -0.04
CA PRO A 65 6.81 -10.36 0.41
C PRO A 65 7.02 -10.54 1.92
N LEU A 66 6.07 -10.13 2.77
CA LEU A 66 6.17 -10.28 4.22
C LEU A 66 6.32 -11.76 4.63
N VAL A 67 5.41 -12.62 4.17
CA VAL A 67 5.45 -14.04 4.53
C VAL A 67 6.68 -14.74 3.97
N TYR A 68 7.21 -14.30 2.84
CA TYR A 68 8.48 -14.77 2.30
C TYR A 68 9.65 -14.38 3.21
N LEU A 69 9.69 -13.12 3.65
CA LEU A 69 10.77 -12.58 4.48
C LEU A 69 10.81 -13.18 5.89
N VAL A 70 9.67 -13.45 6.52
CA VAL A 70 9.66 -14.10 7.85
C VAL A 70 10.07 -15.57 7.81
N GLY A 71 10.11 -16.20 6.64
CA GLY A 71 10.58 -17.58 6.43
C GLY A 71 9.64 -18.62 7.02
N GLU A 72 10.09 -19.88 7.06
CA GLU A 72 9.24 -21.07 7.33
C GLU A 72 8.59 -21.08 8.73
N THR A 73 9.24 -20.50 9.73
CA THR A 73 8.74 -20.48 11.11
C THR A 73 7.93 -19.23 11.46
N GLY A 74 7.98 -18.19 10.59
CA GLY A 74 7.24 -16.97 10.78
C GLY A 74 5.81 -17.03 10.24
N ARG A 75 4.97 -16.10 10.67
CA ARG A 75 3.56 -15.99 10.25
C ARG A 75 3.17 -14.53 10.01
N VAL A 76 2.18 -14.34 9.16
CA VAL A 76 1.58 -13.04 8.88
C VAL A 76 0.07 -13.12 9.17
N VAL A 77 -0.41 -12.28 10.08
CA VAL A 77 -1.83 -11.99 10.23
C VAL A 77 -2.12 -10.78 9.36
N ALA A 78 -2.94 -10.95 8.33
CA ALA A 78 -3.25 -9.93 7.35
C ALA A 78 -4.67 -9.42 7.57
N VAL A 79 -4.83 -8.14 7.94
CA VAL A 79 -6.14 -7.56 8.24
C VAL A 79 -6.53 -6.49 7.23
N ASP A 80 -7.81 -6.49 6.86
CA ASP A 80 -8.44 -5.46 6.01
C ASP A 80 -9.95 -5.46 6.25
N ILE A 81 -10.62 -4.36 5.90
CA ILE A 81 -12.08 -4.27 5.88
C ILE A 81 -12.68 -4.71 4.54
N LEU A 82 -11.86 -4.84 3.49
CA LEU A 82 -12.27 -5.17 2.13
C LEU A 82 -12.51 -6.67 1.91
N ARG A 83 -12.93 -7.02 0.70
CA ARG A 83 -13.12 -8.40 0.25
C ARG A 83 -11.83 -8.99 -0.29
N TRP A 84 -11.65 -10.30 -0.09
CA TRP A 84 -10.41 -11.06 -0.31
C TRP A 84 -10.32 -11.79 -1.65
N HIS A 85 -11.09 -11.40 -2.64
CA HIS A 85 -11.30 -12.20 -3.86
C HIS A 85 -9.98 -12.65 -4.54
N PHE A 86 -9.11 -11.71 -4.88
CA PHE A 86 -7.82 -12.04 -5.48
C PHE A 86 -6.76 -12.47 -4.46
N PHE A 87 -6.92 -12.08 -3.20
CA PHE A 87 -6.01 -12.41 -2.12
C PHE A 87 -5.82 -13.92 -1.95
N GLU A 88 -6.92 -14.68 -1.89
CA GLU A 88 -6.88 -16.15 -1.74
C GLU A 88 -6.24 -16.82 -2.96
N GLU A 89 -6.58 -16.39 -4.17
CA GLU A 89 -5.99 -16.88 -5.42
C GLU A 89 -4.47 -16.71 -5.42
N ILE A 90 -4.01 -15.47 -5.17
CA ILE A 90 -2.60 -15.12 -5.23
C ILE A 90 -1.79 -15.82 -4.14
N THR A 91 -2.28 -15.79 -2.89
CA THR A 91 -1.56 -16.41 -1.77
C THR A 91 -1.49 -17.93 -1.89
N SER A 92 -2.53 -18.56 -2.42
CA SER A 92 -2.56 -20.01 -2.68
C SER A 92 -1.58 -20.41 -3.79
N ALA A 93 -1.53 -19.64 -4.88
CA ALA A 93 -0.60 -19.89 -5.99
C ALA A 93 0.86 -19.92 -5.53
N THR A 94 1.24 -19.05 -4.58
CA THR A 94 2.62 -19.02 -4.06
C THR A 94 3.00 -20.24 -3.23
N GLY A 95 2.03 -20.98 -2.71
CA GLY A 95 2.24 -22.05 -1.72
C GLY A 95 2.52 -21.52 -0.29
N LEU A 96 2.42 -20.21 -0.07
CA LEU A 96 2.70 -19.57 1.23
C LEU A 96 1.46 -19.41 2.10
N ARG A 97 0.27 -19.72 1.57
CA ARG A 97 -1.04 -19.50 2.17
C ARG A 97 -1.18 -20.05 3.60
N HIS A 98 -0.57 -21.19 3.87
CA HIS A 98 -0.63 -21.87 5.18
C HIS A 98 0.04 -21.09 6.33
N ARG A 99 0.80 -20.05 6.04
CA ARG A 99 1.44 -19.14 7.00
C ARG A 99 0.79 -17.77 7.08
N ILE A 100 -0.33 -17.58 6.36
CA ILE A 100 -1.08 -16.33 6.33
C ILE A 100 -2.43 -16.55 6.99
N ILE A 101 -2.79 -15.66 7.92
CA ILE A 101 -4.09 -15.66 8.59
C ILE A 101 -4.82 -14.38 8.17
N PRO A 102 -5.69 -14.45 7.13
CA PRO A 102 -6.47 -13.29 6.73
C PRO A 102 -7.66 -13.10 7.66
N LEU A 103 -7.88 -11.87 8.12
CA LEU A 103 -8.99 -11.52 8.99
C LEU A 103 -9.65 -10.21 8.53
N LYS A 104 -10.97 -10.22 8.48
CA LYS A 104 -11.74 -9.00 8.23
C LYS A 104 -11.88 -8.23 9.54
N VAL A 105 -11.08 -7.16 9.70
CA VAL A 105 -11.00 -6.38 10.93
C VAL A 105 -10.87 -4.90 10.60
N ASP A 106 -11.50 -4.07 11.39
CA ASP A 106 -11.28 -2.62 11.39
C ASP A 106 -10.02 -2.31 12.19
N ALA A 107 -9.04 -1.67 11.55
CA ALA A 107 -7.76 -1.35 12.18
C ALA A 107 -7.85 -0.29 13.30
N ARG A 108 -9.02 0.39 13.43
CA ARG A 108 -9.29 1.32 14.54
C ARG A 108 -9.55 0.60 15.86
N GLU A 109 -9.79 -0.72 15.82
CA GLU A 109 -10.08 -1.57 16.98
C GLU A 109 -9.58 -2.99 16.70
N LEU A 110 -8.28 -3.20 16.91
CA LEU A 110 -7.64 -4.49 16.64
C LEU A 110 -7.94 -5.51 17.75
N PRO A 111 -8.53 -6.68 17.45
CA PRO A 111 -8.95 -7.66 18.45
C PRO A 111 -7.79 -8.52 18.98
N PHE A 112 -6.62 -7.90 19.18
CA PHE A 112 -5.42 -8.61 19.63
C PHE A 112 -4.93 -8.07 20.98
N PRO A 113 -4.32 -8.93 21.81
CA PRO A 113 -3.72 -8.53 23.07
C PRO A 113 -2.57 -7.53 22.89
N PHE A 114 -2.23 -6.85 23.98
CA PHE A 114 -1.07 -5.96 24.03
C PHE A 114 0.21 -6.71 23.66
N LYS A 115 1.02 -6.14 22.75
CA LYS A 115 2.33 -6.66 22.30
C LYS A 115 2.30 -8.14 21.86
N SER A 116 1.24 -8.54 21.17
CA SER A 116 1.08 -9.92 20.64
C SER A 116 1.82 -10.18 19.31
N PHE A 117 2.36 -9.13 18.70
CA PHE A 117 3.15 -9.21 17.46
C PHE A 117 4.55 -8.63 17.63
N ASP A 118 5.53 -9.20 16.93
CA ASP A 118 6.88 -8.64 16.87
C ASP A 118 6.95 -7.34 16.09
N LEU A 119 6.11 -7.24 15.05
CA LEU A 119 6.04 -6.09 14.15
C LEU A 119 4.62 -5.93 13.59
N ALA A 120 4.10 -4.71 13.58
CA ALA A 120 2.95 -4.34 12.78
C ALA A 120 3.40 -3.52 11.56
N VAL A 121 2.81 -3.77 10.40
CA VAL A 121 3.21 -3.18 9.12
C VAL A 121 1.99 -2.55 8.45
N LEU A 122 2.14 -1.31 7.98
CA LEU A 122 1.17 -0.61 7.13
C LEU A 122 1.93 0.02 5.96
N VAL A 123 1.71 -0.48 4.76
CA VAL A 123 2.39 -0.02 3.54
C VAL A 123 1.36 0.43 2.51
N HIS A 124 1.48 1.68 2.06
CA HIS A 124 0.57 2.32 1.09
C HIS A 124 -0.91 2.25 1.45
N GLY A 125 -1.21 2.21 2.75
CA GLY A 125 -2.57 2.14 3.27
C GLY A 125 -2.98 3.36 4.10
N VAL A 126 -2.04 4.26 4.42
CA VAL A 126 -2.32 5.44 5.26
C VAL A 126 -3.35 6.35 4.59
N ARG A 127 -3.22 6.60 3.30
CA ARG A 127 -4.15 7.42 2.51
C ARG A 127 -5.59 6.88 2.45
N SER A 128 -5.78 5.60 2.75
CA SER A 128 -7.10 4.97 2.77
C SER A 128 -7.84 5.16 4.09
N LEU A 129 -7.21 5.78 5.09
CA LEU A 129 -7.77 5.98 6.43
C LEU A 129 -8.68 7.22 6.54
N LYS A 130 -8.85 7.99 5.47
CA LYS A 130 -9.83 9.07 5.26
C LYS A 130 -9.77 10.27 6.21
N SER A 131 -9.11 10.21 7.37
CA SER A 131 -8.93 11.34 8.29
C SER A 131 -7.73 11.17 9.18
N GLU A 132 -7.09 12.27 9.55
CA GLU A 132 -5.96 12.25 10.48
C GLU A 132 -6.34 11.65 11.83
N GLU A 133 -7.57 11.92 12.32
CA GLU A 133 -8.09 11.29 13.53
C GLU A 133 -8.12 9.75 13.40
N THR A 134 -8.54 9.24 12.25
CA THR A 134 -8.53 7.79 11.98
C THR A 134 -7.11 7.26 11.91
N MET A 135 -6.17 7.99 11.29
CA MET A 135 -4.76 7.62 11.25
C MET A 135 -4.17 7.48 12.65
N VAL A 136 -4.38 8.49 13.51
CA VAL A 136 -3.89 8.46 14.89
C VAL A 136 -4.46 7.26 15.66
N LYS A 137 -5.77 6.96 15.51
CA LYS A 137 -6.39 5.77 16.13
C LYS A 137 -5.76 4.46 15.65
N VAL A 138 -5.58 4.31 14.34
CA VAL A 138 -4.97 3.11 13.75
C VAL A 138 -3.51 2.97 14.19
N PHE A 139 -2.74 4.04 14.18
CA PHE A 139 -1.35 4.01 14.63
C PHE A 139 -1.24 3.64 16.12
N ALA A 140 -2.12 4.20 16.97
CA ALA A 140 -2.17 3.84 18.39
C ALA A 140 -2.50 2.36 18.61
N GLU A 141 -3.44 1.80 17.87
CA GLU A 141 -3.77 0.38 17.94
C GLU A 141 -2.61 -0.50 17.44
N MET A 142 -1.94 -0.12 16.35
CA MET A 142 -0.74 -0.83 15.89
C MET A 142 0.38 -0.79 16.95
N LEU A 143 0.60 0.37 17.59
CA LEU A 143 1.57 0.52 18.66
C LEU A 143 1.18 -0.28 19.92
N ARG A 144 -0.11 -0.44 20.19
CA ARG A 144 -0.61 -1.26 21.30
C ARG A 144 -0.34 -2.74 21.10
N VAL A 145 -0.58 -3.26 19.88
CA VAL A 145 -0.55 -4.71 19.63
C VAL A 145 0.81 -5.24 19.21
N ALA A 146 1.77 -4.38 18.83
CA ALA A 146 3.08 -4.81 18.34
C ALA A 146 4.24 -4.16 19.09
N GLU A 147 5.38 -4.88 19.17
CA GLU A 147 6.64 -4.37 19.78
C GLU A 147 7.22 -3.20 19.00
N LYS A 148 7.08 -3.24 17.67
CA LYS A 148 7.46 -2.18 16.73
C LYS A 148 6.40 -2.03 15.66
N VAL A 149 6.39 -0.86 15.05
CA VAL A 149 5.54 -0.56 13.90
C VAL A 149 6.42 -0.09 12.75
N PHE A 150 6.16 -0.58 11.55
CA PHE A 150 6.72 -0.10 10.29
C PHE A 150 5.61 0.52 9.46
N ILE A 151 5.74 1.78 9.12
CA ILE A 151 4.81 2.51 8.27
C ILE A 151 5.55 3.05 7.06
N ALA A 152 4.97 2.88 5.88
CA ALA A 152 5.50 3.46 4.67
C ALA A 152 4.36 3.94 3.76
N GLU A 153 4.51 5.14 3.21
CA GLU A 153 3.53 5.75 2.31
C GLU A 153 4.21 6.59 1.24
N SER A 154 3.60 6.64 0.06
CA SER A 154 4.02 7.51 -1.03
C SER A 154 3.95 8.98 -0.61
N LEU A 155 4.96 9.76 -1.01
CA LEU A 155 5.03 11.19 -0.70
C LEU A 155 4.42 12.01 -1.85
N PRO A 156 3.85 13.20 -1.56
CA PRO A 156 3.28 14.09 -2.57
C PRO A 156 4.36 14.89 -3.34
N THR A 157 5.45 14.23 -3.67
CA THR A 157 6.60 14.84 -4.35
C THR A 157 7.00 14.03 -5.56
N ALA A 158 7.37 14.70 -6.64
CA ALA A 158 7.91 14.09 -7.84
C ALA A 158 9.30 14.63 -8.13
N LYS A 159 10.20 13.79 -8.62
CA LYS A 159 11.55 14.15 -9.04
C LYS A 159 11.74 14.12 -10.56
N ASN A 160 10.75 13.56 -11.26
CA ASN A 160 10.74 13.45 -12.72
C ASN A 160 9.31 13.44 -13.26
N GLN A 161 9.19 13.56 -14.58
CA GLN A 161 7.89 13.61 -15.27
C GLN A 161 7.04 12.33 -15.10
N ALA A 162 7.66 11.17 -14.97
CA ALA A 162 6.93 9.90 -14.78
C ALA A 162 6.29 9.83 -13.38
N GLN A 163 6.97 10.34 -12.36
CA GLN A 163 6.40 10.50 -11.02
C GLN A 163 5.31 11.57 -10.98
N GLU A 164 5.48 12.69 -11.71
CA GLU A 164 4.42 13.69 -11.87
C GLU A 164 3.17 13.09 -12.52
N ALA A 165 3.34 12.28 -13.57
CA ALA A 165 2.23 11.59 -14.22
C ALA A 165 1.46 10.67 -13.26
N HIS A 166 2.16 9.96 -12.36
CA HIS A 166 1.54 9.18 -11.32
C HIS A 166 0.70 10.04 -10.35
N LEU A 167 1.31 11.10 -9.81
CA LEU A 167 0.65 11.97 -8.84
C LEU A 167 -0.56 12.69 -9.44
N GLU A 168 -0.47 13.12 -10.70
CA GLU A 168 -1.57 13.77 -11.41
C GLU A 168 -2.76 12.82 -11.60
N MET A 169 -2.50 11.58 -12.05
CA MET A 169 -3.53 10.55 -12.20
C MET A 169 -4.14 10.16 -10.84
N TYR A 170 -3.30 10.04 -9.81
CA TYR A 170 -3.76 9.74 -8.46
C TYR A 170 -4.69 10.82 -7.90
N ASN A 171 -4.27 12.09 -7.97
CA ASN A 171 -5.08 13.22 -7.51
C ASN A 171 -6.41 13.32 -8.28
N LEU A 172 -6.36 13.10 -9.60
CA LEU A 172 -7.56 13.09 -10.42
C LEU A 172 -8.53 11.99 -10.01
N ARG A 173 -8.01 10.80 -9.70
CA ARG A 173 -8.79 9.67 -9.21
C ARG A 173 -9.57 10.03 -7.94
N GLU A 174 -8.93 10.66 -6.98
CA GLU A 174 -9.58 11.09 -5.72
C GLU A 174 -10.74 12.07 -6.00
N TYR A 175 -10.53 13.10 -6.81
CA TYR A 175 -11.61 14.03 -7.22
C TYR A 175 -12.79 13.33 -7.91
N ILE A 176 -12.52 12.32 -8.72
CA ILE A 176 -13.56 11.57 -9.42
C ILE A 176 -14.36 10.71 -8.44
N PHE A 177 -13.70 10.05 -7.50
CA PHE A 177 -14.39 9.25 -6.46
C PHE A 177 -15.20 10.13 -5.51
N GLU A 178 -14.73 11.31 -5.12
CA GLU A 178 -15.52 12.30 -4.40
C GLU A 178 -16.78 12.69 -5.19
N ALA A 179 -16.63 12.98 -6.49
CA ALA A 179 -17.75 13.35 -7.35
C ALA A 179 -18.79 12.23 -7.51
N LEU A 180 -18.37 10.97 -7.44
CA LEU A 180 -19.25 9.81 -7.53
C LEU A 180 -19.93 9.46 -6.21
N SER A 181 -19.20 9.53 -5.10
CA SER A 181 -19.69 9.13 -3.77
C SER A 181 -20.49 10.23 -3.08
N GLY A 182 -20.18 11.50 -3.39
CA GLY A 182 -20.64 12.67 -2.64
C GLY A 182 -19.95 12.84 -1.28
N GLU A 183 -19.03 11.98 -0.94
CA GLU A 183 -18.19 12.07 0.26
C GLU A 183 -16.91 12.80 -0.08
N LYS A 184 -16.57 13.83 0.70
CA LYS A 184 -15.30 14.51 0.55
C LYS A 184 -14.21 13.68 1.19
N ASP A 185 -13.20 13.33 0.39
CA ASP A 185 -11.97 12.72 0.87
C ASP A 185 -10.92 13.84 1.00
N ASP A 186 -10.63 14.26 2.22
CA ASP A 186 -9.69 15.35 2.48
C ASP A 186 -8.22 14.87 2.47
N LEU A 187 -8.01 13.57 2.21
CA LEU A 187 -6.69 12.96 2.38
C LEU A 187 -6.09 12.48 1.08
N HIS A 188 -5.20 13.30 0.62
CA HIS A 188 -4.21 12.97 -0.39
C HIS A 188 -2.95 12.37 0.28
N TYR A 189 -1.88 12.17 -0.51
CA TYR A 189 -0.58 11.86 0.07
C TYR A 189 -0.13 12.95 1.05
N LEU A 190 0.27 12.53 2.25
CA LEU A 190 0.76 13.46 3.27
C LEU A 190 2.27 13.70 3.13
N PRO A 191 2.75 14.93 3.42
CA PRO A 191 4.17 15.18 3.58
C PRO A 191 4.79 14.31 4.69
N LEU A 192 6.07 13.98 4.53
CA LEU A 192 6.81 13.14 5.49
C LEU A 192 6.72 13.65 6.94
N GLU A 193 6.84 14.97 7.12
CA GLU A 193 6.77 15.59 8.45
C GLU A 193 5.37 15.46 9.06
N ARG A 194 4.30 15.59 8.26
CA ARG A 194 2.94 15.40 8.80
C ARG A 194 2.68 13.96 9.25
N LEU A 195 3.18 12.98 8.49
CA LEU A 195 3.14 11.58 8.92
C LEU A 195 3.91 11.35 10.22
N ARG A 196 5.04 12.02 10.42
CA ARG A 196 5.82 12.00 11.65
C ARG A 196 5.00 12.51 12.84
N GLU A 197 4.41 13.69 12.69
CA GLU A 197 3.58 14.32 13.74
C GLU A 197 2.43 13.39 14.15
N LEU A 198 1.69 12.81 13.19
CA LEU A 198 0.59 11.89 13.49
C LEU A 198 1.04 10.61 14.21
N LEU A 199 2.22 10.10 13.90
CA LEU A 199 2.80 8.96 14.61
C LEU A 199 3.16 9.31 16.05
N GLU A 200 3.67 10.51 16.29
CA GLU A 200 3.99 11.02 17.62
C GLU A 200 2.71 11.34 18.42
N GLU A 201 1.69 11.92 17.79
CA GLU A 201 0.35 12.12 18.37
C GLU A 201 -0.29 10.80 18.83
N ALA A 202 -0.05 9.70 18.08
CA ALA A 202 -0.49 8.36 18.45
C ALA A 202 0.29 7.73 19.63
N GLY A 203 1.26 8.43 20.20
CA GLY A 203 2.12 7.96 21.29
C GLY A 203 3.36 7.19 20.81
N GLY A 204 3.69 7.27 19.53
CA GLY A 204 4.85 6.61 18.96
C GLY A 204 6.15 7.39 19.14
N ARG A 205 7.24 6.68 19.42
CA ARG A 205 8.60 7.21 19.37
C ARG A 205 9.30 6.70 18.13
N ILE A 206 9.65 7.61 17.22
CA ILE A 206 10.35 7.27 15.99
C ILE A 206 11.77 6.81 16.30
N ILE A 207 12.12 5.60 15.87
CA ILE A 207 13.45 4.99 16.03
C ILE A 207 14.32 5.28 14.83
N GLU A 208 13.73 5.16 13.64
CA GLU A 208 14.41 5.34 12.37
C GLU A 208 13.39 5.78 11.33
N SER A 209 13.82 6.57 10.37
CA SER A 209 12.98 6.99 9.24
C SER A 209 13.86 7.31 8.03
N GLY A 210 13.26 7.29 6.87
CA GLY A 210 13.97 7.63 5.64
C GLY A 210 13.04 7.75 4.44
N ILE A 211 13.65 7.93 3.29
CA ILE A 211 12.98 7.97 1.99
C ILE A 211 13.54 6.84 1.14
N PHE A 212 12.66 6.07 0.55
CA PHE A 212 12.96 5.05 -0.44
C PHE A 212 12.57 5.53 -1.83
N GLU A 213 13.46 5.34 -2.80
CA GLU A 213 13.23 5.61 -4.21
C GLU A 213 13.04 4.27 -4.94
N PRO A 214 11.83 3.91 -5.31
CA PRO A 214 11.55 2.61 -5.93
C PRO A 214 12.25 2.43 -7.27
N ASN A 215 12.31 3.49 -8.09
CA ASN A 215 12.81 3.44 -9.48
C ASN A 215 12.15 2.30 -10.26
N LEU A 216 10.83 2.19 -10.14
CA LEU A 216 10.01 1.18 -10.77
C LEU A 216 8.76 1.83 -11.36
N PRO A 217 8.21 1.29 -12.46
CA PRO A 217 6.91 1.67 -12.95
C PRO A 217 5.84 1.50 -11.86
N HIS A 218 4.79 2.33 -11.90
CA HIS A 218 3.67 2.22 -10.98
C HIS A 218 2.34 2.33 -11.71
N TYR A 219 1.48 1.36 -11.48
CA TYR A 219 0.24 1.19 -12.23
C TYR A 219 -1.03 1.36 -11.39
N LEU A 220 -0.92 1.30 -10.07
CA LEU A 220 -2.09 1.36 -9.17
C LEU A 220 -2.80 2.71 -9.12
N ALA A 221 -2.19 3.77 -9.66
CA ALA A 221 -2.85 5.06 -9.82
C ALA A 221 -3.88 5.09 -10.96
N TYR A 222 -3.84 4.10 -11.86
CA TYR A 222 -4.72 4.08 -13.02
C TYR A 222 -6.20 4.13 -12.64
N LEU A 223 -6.92 4.96 -13.37
CA LEU A 223 -8.36 5.15 -13.24
C LEU A 223 -9.03 4.89 -14.60
N ARG A 224 -10.10 4.12 -14.61
CA ARG A 224 -10.87 3.87 -15.84
C ARG A 224 -11.74 5.07 -16.20
N ARG A 225 -11.79 5.40 -17.49
CA ARG A 225 -12.57 6.51 -18.05
C ARG A 225 -14.07 6.37 -17.75
N GLU A 226 -14.57 5.15 -17.70
CA GLU A 226 -15.96 4.84 -17.43
C GLU A 226 -16.45 5.33 -16.07
N TYR A 227 -15.56 5.48 -15.09
CA TYR A 227 -15.91 6.08 -13.80
C TYR A 227 -16.24 7.58 -13.96
N VAL A 228 -15.48 8.29 -14.80
CA VAL A 228 -15.75 9.71 -15.06
C VAL A 228 -17.09 9.89 -15.79
N GLU A 229 -17.40 8.99 -16.71
CA GLU A 229 -18.65 9.00 -17.48
C GLU A 229 -19.91 8.80 -16.62
N GLN A 230 -19.76 8.18 -15.44
CA GLN A 230 -20.85 7.97 -14.49
C GLN A 230 -21.20 9.22 -13.66
N ILE A 231 -20.42 10.28 -13.71
CA ILE A 231 -20.65 11.53 -12.97
C ILE A 231 -21.93 12.21 -13.50
N LYS A 232 -22.91 12.40 -12.62
CA LYS A 232 -24.24 12.93 -12.98
C LYS A 232 -24.21 14.41 -13.35
N ASN A 233 -23.35 15.20 -12.68
CA ASN A 233 -23.19 16.62 -12.99
C ASN A 233 -22.47 16.80 -14.32
N GLU A 234 -23.21 17.24 -15.35
CA GLU A 234 -22.69 17.34 -16.72
C GLU A 234 -21.49 18.30 -16.84
N LYS A 235 -21.55 19.47 -16.19
CA LYS A 235 -20.46 20.45 -16.24
C LYS A 235 -19.18 19.87 -15.61
N MET A 236 -19.32 19.22 -14.47
CA MET A 236 -18.19 18.56 -13.78
C MET A 236 -17.66 17.39 -14.61
N ARG A 237 -18.53 16.58 -15.18
CA ARG A 237 -18.15 15.44 -16.03
C ARG A 237 -17.32 15.88 -17.23
N VAL A 238 -17.71 16.95 -17.94
CA VAL A 238 -16.95 17.46 -19.08
C VAL A 238 -15.54 17.89 -18.65
N VAL A 239 -15.42 18.69 -17.60
CA VAL A 239 -14.12 19.15 -17.09
C VAL A 239 -13.24 17.98 -16.65
N LEU A 240 -13.82 16.99 -15.97
CA LEU A 240 -13.05 15.83 -15.48
C LEU A 240 -12.67 14.85 -16.60
N LEU A 241 -13.46 14.75 -17.68
CA LEU A 241 -13.09 14.00 -18.88
C LEU A 241 -11.88 14.63 -19.58
N GLU A 242 -11.87 15.95 -19.77
CA GLU A 242 -10.71 16.65 -20.35
C GLU A 242 -9.44 16.44 -19.51
N ARG A 243 -9.57 16.59 -18.19
CA ARG A 243 -8.45 16.34 -17.27
C ARG A 243 -8.00 14.90 -17.30
N TRP A 244 -8.93 13.95 -17.39
CA TRP A 244 -8.63 12.54 -17.49
C TRP A 244 -7.85 12.22 -18.78
N ASP A 245 -8.28 12.74 -19.92
CA ASP A 245 -7.62 12.52 -21.21
C ASP A 245 -6.16 13.03 -21.16
N ILE A 246 -5.91 14.20 -20.56
CA ILE A 246 -4.57 14.77 -20.39
C ILE A 246 -3.72 13.93 -19.44
N ALA A 247 -4.26 13.56 -18.27
CA ALA A 247 -3.54 12.78 -17.27
C ALA A 247 -3.23 11.35 -17.78
N TYR A 248 -4.17 10.74 -18.51
CA TYR A 248 -3.99 9.42 -19.09
C TYR A 248 -2.89 9.39 -20.15
N GLU A 249 -2.83 10.40 -21.03
CA GLU A 249 -1.75 10.49 -22.02
C GLU A 249 -0.35 10.53 -21.38
N LYS A 250 -0.20 11.26 -20.28
CA LYS A 250 1.05 11.28 -19.51
C LYS A 250 1.31 9.94 -18.85
N TRP A 251 0.31 9.39 -18.16
CA TRP A 251 0.41 8.15 -17.42
C TRP A 251 0.74 6.95 -18.32
N ARG A 252 0.09 6.82 -19.49
CA ARG A 252 0.32 5.71 -20.43
C ARG A 252 1.71 5.74 -21.07
N ASN A 253 2.36 6.91 -21.11
CA ASN A 253 3.73 7.06 -21.60
C ASN A 253 4.79 6.67 -20.57
N GLY A 254 4.38 6.28 -19.37
CA GLY A 254 5.19 5.79 -18.27
C GLY A 254 4.93 6.60 -17.01
N ALA A 255 4.43 5.91 -16.00
CA ALA A 255 4.33 6.42 -14.65
C ALA A 255 5.28 5.64 -13.74
N GLU A 256 5.86 6.32 -12.76
CA GLU A 256 6.76 5.71 -11.79
C GLU A 256 6.25 5.93 -10.38
N HIS A 257 6.63 5.04 -9.48
CA HIS A 257 6.45 5.25 -8.05
C HIS A 257 7.05 6.58 -7.61
N PRO A 258 6.27 7.45 -6.94
CA PRO A 258 6.86 8.59 -6.24
C PRO A 258 7.75 8.10 -5.09
N PRO A 259 8.59 8.98 -4.53
CA PRO A 259 9.33 8.66 -3.32
C PRO A 259 8.43 8.16 -2.20
N VAL A 260 8.90 7.18 -1.43
CA VAL A 260 8.16 6.57 -0.32
C VAL A 260 8.84 6.93 0.99
N GLY A 261 8.11 7.64 1.86
CA GLY A 261 8.55 7.88 3.23
C GLY A 261 8.30 6.66 4.10
N TRP A 262 9.27 6.30 4.95
CA TRP A 262 9.10 5.18 5.87
C TRP A 262 9.56 5.50 7.30
N PHE A 263 8.95 4.83 8.27
CA PHE A 263 9.22 5.00 9.69
C PHE A 263 9.25 3.65 10.41
N ILE A 264 10.20 3.51 11.35
CA ILE A 264 10.20 2.48 12.39
C ILE A 264 9.87 3.17 13.72
N VAL A 265 8.79 2.71 14.36
CA VAL A 265 8.22 3.36 15.54
C VAL A 265 8.09 2.35 16.68
N LYS A 266 8.22 2.83 17.92
CA LYS A 266 7.94 2.12 19.15
C LYS A 266 6.89 2.88 19.97
N GLY A 267 6.01 2.15 20.67
CA GLY A 267 5.15 2.69 21.72
C GLY A 267 5.82 2.66 23.07
#